data_54a9a97f91320e243635d38223d1e005
#
_entry.id   54a9a97f91320e243635d38223d1e005
#
_cell.length_a   1.000
_cell.length_b   1.000
_cell.length_c   1.000
_cell.angle_alpha   90.00
_cell.angle_beta   90.00
_cell.angle_gamma   90.00
#
_symmetry.space_group_name_H-M   'P 1'
#
loop_
_entity.id
_entity.type
_entity.pdbx_description
1 polymer ?
#
loop_
_entity_poly.entity_id
_entity_poly.type
_entity_poly.pdbx_seq_one_letter_code
_entity_poly.pdbx_strand_id
1 'polypeptide(L)'
;MVLLFGPAVWVGQAGSGAKSGLKPLDEHGRMQISAQDRCPVCAMKVNAHKKFSSAIQLTNGETFYFCGTGCMIRSWLHPEIFLNADKSQLKKSVVQDYFTGQQADGLAVYWVAGSDVIGPMGPALVPILDEGQLEIFKKRHGGKAVFRLGEMTDEKWQQLTGKKAAP
;
A
#
# COMPACT_ATOMS: atom_id res chain seq x y z
N MET A 1 -10.12 -45.99 40.04
CA MET A 1 -9.42 -45.40 38.87
C MET A 1 -10.11 -44.10 38.51
N VAL A 2 -9.62 -42.99 39.02
CA VAL A 2 -10.24 -41.65 38.87
C VAL A 2 -9.52 -40.93 37.75
N LEU A 3 -10.22 -40.66 36.65
CA LEU A 3 -9.71 -39.88 35.53
C LEU A 3 -9.98 -38.40 35.83
N LEU A 4 -8.91 -37.64 36.12
CA LEU A 4 -8.93 -36.18 36.23
C LEU A 4 -8.85 -35.57 34.83
N PHE A 5 -9.98 -35.05 34.32
CA PHE A 5 -9.99 -34.15 33.17
C PHE A 5 -9.61 -32.74 33.62
N GLY A 6 -8.39 -32.30 33.25
CA GLY A 6 -7.98 -30.94 33.41
C GLY A 6 -8.67 -30.02 32.36
N PRO A 7 -9.04 -28.75 32.72
CA PRO A 7 -9.63 -27.83 31.75
C PRO A 7 -8.58 -27.38 30.75
N ALA A 8 -8.84 -27.60 29.46
CA ALA A 8 -8.05 -27.00 28.37
C ALA A 8 -8.28 -25.48 28.39
N VAL A 9 -7.28 -24.74 28.80
CA VAL A 9 -7.28 -23.27 28.69
C VAL A 9 -7.03 -22.91 27.22
N TRP A 10 -8.08 -22.51 26.52
CA TRP A 10 -7.97 -21.89 25.22
C TRP A 10 -7.39 -20.48 25.42
N VAL A 11 -6.11 -20.30 25.19
CA VAL A 11 -5.50 -19.00 25.05
C VAL A 11 -5.91 -18.48 23.68
N GLY A 12 -6.97 -17.67 23.64
CA GLY A 12 -7.35 -16.93 22.46
C GLY A 12 -6.25 -15.94 22.13
N GLN A 13 -5.47 -16.19 21.07
CA GLN A 13 -4.59 -15.19 20.47
C GLN A 13 -5.49 -14.12 19.85
N ALA A 14 -5.66 -13.01 20.55
CA ALA A 14 -6.16 -11.77 19.98
C ALA A 14 -5.06 -11.18 19.09
N GLY A 15 -4.85 -11.78 17.92
CA GLY A 15 -4.07 -11.18 16.86
C GLY A 15 -4.88 -10.04 16.27
N SER A 16 -4.49 -8.79 16.54
CA SER A 16 -4.93 -7.64 15.74
C SER A 16 -4.31 -7.73 14.35
N GLY A 17 -4.63 -8.79 13.63
CA GLY A 17 -4.14 -9.01 12.28
C GLY A 17 -4.68 -7.95 11.34
N ALA A 18 -3.81 -7.40 10.50
CA ALA A 18 -4.21 -6.57 9.38
C ALA A 18 -5.30 -7.30 8.58
N LYS A 19 -6.44 -6.63 8.34
CA LYS A 19 -7.52 -7.22 7.55
C LYS A 19 -7.22 -7.02 6.08
N SER A 20 -7.15 -8.13 5.34
CA SER A 20 -7.17 -8.12 3.88
C SER A 20 -8.49 -7.56 3.35
N GLY A 21 -8.49 -7.09 2.11
CA GLY A 21 -9.69 -6.65 1.41
C GLY A 21 -10.69 -7.80 1.24
N LEU A 22 -11.97 -7.45 1.14
CA LEU A 22 -13.07 -8.42 0.99
C LEU A 22 -13.02 -9.18 -0.32
N LYS A 23 -12.36 -8.62 -1.33
CA LYS A 23 -12.18 -9.24 -2.65
C LYS A 23 -10.71 -9.18 -3.05
N PRO A 24 -10.17 -10.23 -3.69
CA PRO A 24 -8.84 -10.17 -4.30
C PRO A 24 -8.83 -9.23 -5.50
N LEU A 25 -7.68 -9.06 -6.15
CA LEU A 25 -7.64 -8.46 -7.49
C LEU A 25 -8.49 -9.31 -8.46
N ASP A 26 -9.07 -8.66 -9.47
CA ASP A 26 -9.81 -9.39 -10.51
C ASP A 26 -8.86 -10.21 -11.42
N GLU A 27 -9.42 -10.93 -12.38
CA GLU A 27 -8.68 -11.74 -13.35
C GLU A 27 -7.69 -10.96 -14.21
N HIS A 28 -7.90 -9.64 -14.36
CA HIS A 28 -6.99 -8.72 -15.03
C HIS A 28 -5.98 -8.05 -14.08
N GLY A 29 -5.99 -8.43 -12.80
CA GLY A 29 -5.13 -7.86 -11.77
C GLY A 29 -5.51 -6.45 -11.32
N ARG A 30 -6.79 -6.07 -11.47
CA ARG A 30 -7.32 -4.76 -11.08
C ARG A 30 -7.94 -4.81 -9.69
N MET A 31 -7.88 -3.68 -9.00
CA MET A 31 -8.47 -3.53 -7.66
C MET A 31 -10.00 -3.65 -7.66
N GLN A 32 -10.54 -4.40 -6.70
CA GLN A 32 -11.98 -4.58 -6.46
C GLN A 32 -12.38 -4.01 -5.09
N ILE A 33 -12.14 -2.71 -4.90
CA ILE A 33 -12.33 -2.03 -3.61
C ILE A 33 -13.82 -1.98 -3.24
N SER A 34 -14.16 -2.47 -2.05
CA SER A 34 -15.51 -2.40 -1.47
C SER A 34 -15.68 -1.18 -0.55
N ALA A 35 -16.94 -0.89 -0.18
CA ALA A 35 -17.24 0.19 0.77
C ALA A 35 -16.72 -0.10 2.20
N GLN A 36 -16.50 -1.38 2.53
CA GLN A 36 -16.04 -1.82 3.84
C GLN A 36 -14.52 -1.91 3.95
N ASP A 37 -13.79 -1.84 2.83
CA ASP A 37 -12.33 -1.95 2.85
C ASP A 37 -11.69 -0.81 3.64
N ARG A 38 -10.81 -1.18 4.54
CA ARG A 38 -10.05 -0.28 5.41
C ARG A 38 -8.56 -0.41 5.12
N CYS A 39 -7.89 0.73 5.12
CA CYS A 39 -6.44 0.77 5.00
C CYS A 39 -5.80 0.10 6.22
N PRO A 40 -4.93 -0.91 6.06
CA PRO A 40 -4.31 -1.61 7.18
C PRO A 40 -3.35 -0.72 8.00
N VAL A 41 -2.90 0.39 7.43
CA VAL A 41 -1.96 1.32 8.09
C VAL A 41 -2.67 2.37 8.96
N CYS A 42 -3.78 2.92 8.48
CA CYS A 42 -4.43 4.08 9.13
C CYS A 42 -5.93 3.91 9.35
N ALA A 43 -6.51 2.76 9.02
CA ALA A 43 -7.93 2.40 9.16
C ALA A 43 -8.93 3.28 8.37
N MET A 44 -8.46 4.21 7.54
CA MET A 44 -9.33 5.03 6.68
C MET A 44 -10.09 4.18 5.67
N LYS A 45 -11.30 4.60 5.31
CA LYS A 45 -12.09 4.00 4.21
C LYS A 45 -11.36 4.17 2.89
N VAL A 46 -11.00 3.08 2.23
CA VAL A 46 -10.24 3.11 0.98
C VAL A 46 -11.07 3.73 -0.15
N ASN A 47 -12.33 3.37 -0.25
CA ASN A 47 -13.23 3.86 -1.31
C ASN A 47 -13.53 5.36 -1.26
N ALA A 48 -13.25 6.04 -0.14
CA ALA A 48 -13.36 7.50 -0.04
C ALA A 48 -12.24 8.24 -0.79
N HIS A 49 -11.17 7.54 -1.13
CA HIS A 49 -9.96 8.11 -1.74
C HIS A 49 -9.56 7.40 -3.04
N LYS A 50 -10.54 7.12 -3.89
CA LYS A 50 -10.36 6.30 -5.11
C LYS A 50 -9.17 6.72 -5.96
N LYS A 51 -8.95 8.02 -6.15
CA LYS A 51 -7.83 8.54 -6.97
C LYS A 51 -6.44 8.14 -6.45
N PHE A 52 -6.32 7.93 -5.13
CA PHE A 52 -5.04 7.60 -4.47
C PHE A 52 -4.97 6.15 -4.02
N SER A 53 -6.06 5.39 -4.18
CA SER A 53 -6.10 4.01 -3.72
C SER A 53 -5.06 3.15 -4.43
N SER A 54 -4.55 2.20 -3.70
CA SER A 54 -3.52 1.27 -4.16
C SER A 54 -3.71 -0.08 -3.48
N ALA A 55 -3.02 -1.11 -3.95
CA ALA A 55 -3.11 -2.45 -3.38
C ALA A 55 -1.76 -3.15 -3.35
N ILE A 56 -1.64 -4.11 -2.43
CA ILE A 56 -0.61 -5.15 -2.43
C ILE A 56 -1.33 -6.50 -2.41
N GLN A 57 -0.96 -7.38 -3.33
CA GLN A 57 -1.36 -8.77 -3.34
C GLN A 57 -0.22 -9.66 -2.88
N LEU A 58 -0.51 -10.60 -1.99
CA LEU A 58 0.42 -11.61 -1.52
C LEU A 58 0.41 -12.85 -2.43
N THR A 59 1.39 -13.71 -2.28
CA THR A 59 1.53 -14.97 -3.03
C THR A 59 0.39 -15.95 -2.78
N ASN A 60 -0.27 -15.89 -1.61
CA ASN A 60 -1.45 -16.68 -1.29
C ASN A 60 -2.76 -16.12 -1.88
N GLY A 61 -2.70 -14.97 -2.60
CA GLY A 61 -3.85 -14.31 -3.20
C GLY A 61 -4.53 -13.26 -2.32
N GLU A 62 -4.22 -13.19 -1.03
CA GLU A 62 -4.72 -12.12 -0.16
C GLU A 62 -4.33 -10.76 -0.73
N THR A 63 -5.26 -9.82 -0.69
CA THR A 63 -5.06 -8.48 -1.23
C THR A 63 -5.37 -7.44 -0.17
N PHE A 64 -4.47 -6.51 0.05
CA PHE A 64 -4.64 -5.39 0.96
C PHE A 64 -4.83 -4.11 0.16
N TYR A 65 -5.88 -3.35 0.51
CA TYR A 65 -6.18 -2.07 -0.13
C TYR A 65 -5.79 -0.91 0.77
N PHE A 66 -5.24 0.13 0.17
CA PHE A 66 -4.73 1.31 0.88
C PHE A 66 -5.47 2.57 0.42
N CYS A 67 -5.70 3.49 1.35
CA CYS A 67 -6.29 4.79 1.07
C CYS A 67 -5.38 5.71 0.26
N GLY A 68 -4.09 5.43 0.23
CA GLY A 68 -3.09 6.23 -0.48
C GLY A 68 -1.77 5.50 -0.67
N THR A 69 -1.01 5.97 -1.63
CA THR A 69 0.29 5.41 -2.03
C THR A 69 1.33 5.40 -0.92
N GLY A 70 1.31 6.40 -0.03
CA GLY A 70 2.22 6.43 1.12
C GLY A 70 1.99 5.27 2.10
N CYS A 71 0.73 4.90 2.37
CA CYS A 71 0.41 3.73 3.20
C CYS A 71 0.85 2.43 2.51
N MET A 72 0.65 2.33 1.20
CA MET A 72 1.09 1.17 0.42
C MET A 72 2.61 1.00 0.45
N ILE A 73 3.39 2.07 0.24
CA ILE A 73 4.86 2.01 0.25
C ILE A 73 5.39 1.64 1.64
N ARG A 74 4.79 2.17 2.72
CA ARG A 74 5.14 1.75 4.09
C ARG A 74 4.93 0.25 4.31
N SER A 75 3.82 -0.28 3.82
CA SER A 75 3.53 -1.71 3.90
C SER A 75 4.42 -2.56 2.98
N TRP A 76 4.87 -2.01 1.86
CA TRP A 76 5.87 -2.63 0.99
C TRP A 76 7.24 -2.74 1.66
N LEU A 77 7.63 -1.72 2.44
CA LEU A 77 8.87 -1.72 3.21
C LEU A 77 8.81 -2.63 4.44
N HIS A 78 7.66 -2.64 5.13
CA HIS A 78 7.46 -3.34 6.41
C HIS A 78 6.17 -4.19 6.38
N PRO A 79 6.09 -5.21 5.51
CA PRO A 79 4.90 -6.05 5.44
C PRO A 79 4.65 -6.84 6.73
N GLU A 80 5.68 -7.17 7.48
CA GLU A 80 5.61 -7.83 8.79
C GLU A 80 4.83 -6.99 9.82
N ILE A 81 4.93 -5.67 9.74
CA ILE A 81 4.25 -4.74 10.66
C ILE A 81 2.79 -4.49 10.23
N PHE A 82 2.59 -4.25 8.94
CA PHE A 82 1.31 -3.74 8.44
C PHE A 82 0.40 -4.81 7.81
N LEU A 83 0.96 -5.93 7.35
CA LEU A 83 0.23 -6.98 6.63
C LEU A 83 0.30 -8.34 7.33
N ASN A 84 1.11 -8.47 8.39
CA ASN A 84 1.43 -9.75 9.01
C ASN A 84 1.96 -10.77 7.99
N ALA A 85 2.85 -10.34 7.13
CA ALA A 85 3.44 -11.12 6.04
C ALA A 85 4.94 -10.83 5.90
N ASP A 86 5.70 -11.78 5.35
CA ASP A 86 7.10 -11.58 5.02
C ASP A 86 7.27 -10.88 3.67
N LYS A 87 8.43 -10.23 3.45
CA LYS A 87 8.76 -9.61 2.15
C LYS A 87 8.71 -10.59 0.97
N SER A 88 9.07 -11.84 1.19
CA SER A 88 9.01 -12.90 0.17
C SER A 88 7.58 -13.24 -0.28
N GLN A 89 6.59 -12.87 0.51
CA GLN A 89 5.17 -13.08 0.19
C GLN A 89 4.57 -11.94 -0.64
N LEU A 90 5.26 -10.82 -0.80
CA LEU A 90 4.81 -9.72 -1.65
C LEU A 90 4.87 -10.16 -3.12
N LYS A 91 3.71 -10.25 -3.78
CA LYS A 91 3.58 -10.71 -5.16
C LYS A 91 3.46 -9.56 -6.15
N LYS A 92 2.59 -8.60 -5.84
CA LYS A 92 2.24 -7.52 -6.77
C LYS A 92 1.82 -6.27 -6.01
N SER A 93 2.22 -5.11 -6.51
CA SER A 93 1.68 -3.82 -6.12
C SER A 93 0.82 -3.25 -7.25
N VAL A 94 -0.33 -2.64 -6.92
CA VAL A 94 -1.21 -2.00 -7.90
C VAL A 94 -1.46 -0.57 -7.48
N VAL A 95 -1.25 0.35 -8.41
CA VAL A 95 -1.43 1.79 -8.24
C VAL A 95 -2.23 2.37 -9.40
N GLN A 96 -2.69 3.60 -9.27
CA GLN A 96 -3.40 4.30 -10.34
C GLN A 96 -2.52 5.44 -10.86
N ASP A 97 -2.28 5.45 -12.16
CA ASP A 97 -1.61 6.56 -12.83
C ASP A 97 -2.33 7.88 -12.56
N TYR A 98 -1.57 8.91 -12.25
CA TYR A 98 -2.11 10.20 -11.82
C TYR A 98 -3.01 10.87 -12.86
N PHE A 99 -2.65 10.81 -14.14
CA PHE A 99 -3.38 11.50 -15.21
C PHE A 99 -4.59 10.71 -15.69
N THR A 100 -4.41 9.41 -15.93
CA THR A 100 -5.40 8.57 -16.60
C THR A 100 -6.27 7.78 -15.63
N GLY A 101 -5.81 7.56 -14.39
CA GLY A 101 -6.41 6.62 -13.46
C GLY A 101 -6.23 5.15 -13.86
N GLN A 102 -5.46 4.87 -14.92
CA GLN A 102 -5.15 3.51 -15.33
C GLN A 102 -4.39 2.78 -14.21
N GLN A 103 -4.83 1.57 -13.91
CA GLN A 103 -4.14 0.75 -12.91
C GLN A 103 -2.91 0.09 -13.53
N ALA A 104 -1.80 0.16 -12.80
CA ALA A 104 -0.50 -0.35 -13.22
C ALA A 104 0.26 -0.98 -12.05
N ASP A 105 1.29 -1.76 -12.36
CA ASP A 105 2.20 -2.28 -11.34
C ASP A 105 3.04 -1.13 -10.76
N GLY A 106 3.04 -1.01 -9.43
CA GLY A 106 3.83 0.00 -8.73
C GLY A 106 5.34 -0.11 -8.93
N LEU A 107 5.85 -1.30 -9.32
CA LEU A 107 7.25 -1.48 -9.70
C LEU A 107 7.57 -0.93 -11.09
N ALA A 108 6.57 -0.84 -11.99
CA ALA A 108 6.75 -0.44 -13.38
C ALA A 108 6.59 1.08 -13.62
N VAL A 109 5.95 1.81 -12.67
CA VAL A 109 5.72 3.25 -12.81
C VAL A 109 6.89 4.10 -12.31
N TYR A 110 6.94 5.36 -12.74
CA TYR A 110 7.74 6.40 -12.11
C TYR A 110 7.02 6.93 -10.87
N TRP A 111 7.76 7.19 -9.82
CA TRP A 111 7.25 7.79 -8.60
C TRP A 111 7.81 9.19 -8.43
N VAL A 112 6.95 10.15 -8.13
CA VAL A 112 7.36 11.53 -7.87
C VAL A 112 7.07 11.88 -6.42
N ALA A 113 8.10 12.39 -5.72
CA ALA A 113 8.00 12.93 -4.37
C ALA A 113 8.23 14.44 -4.35
N GLY A 114 7.61 15.12 -3.37
CA GLY A 114 7.82 16.55 -3.16
C GLY A 114 7.16 17.46 -4.19
N SER A 115 6.08 17.01 -4.82
CA SER A 115 5.17 17.83 -5.62
C SER A 115 4.15 18.56 -4.73
N ASP A 116 3.32 19.42 -5.33
CA ASP A 116 2.21 20.11 -4.67
C ASP A 116 0.97 19.22 -4.46
N VAL A 117 0.99 18.00 -4.95
CA VAL A 117 -0.15 17.07 -4.84
C VAL A 117 -0.30 16.57 -3.40
N ILE A 118 -1.49 16.80 -2.85
CA ILE A 118 -1.85 16.35 -1.51
C ILE A 118 -2.78 15.14 -1.59
N GLY A 119 -2.36 14.06 -0.96
CA GLY A 119 -3.15 12.83 -0.80
C GLY A 119 -3.83 12.75 0.57
N PRO A 120 -4.50 11.61 0.87
CA PRO A 120 -5.24 11.44 2.13
C PRO A 120 -4.41 11.59 3.39
N MET A 121 -3.11 11.30 3.32
CA MET A 121 -2.18 11.31 4.45
C MET A 121 -1.15 12.47 4.37
N GLY A 122 -1.42 13.50 3.58
CA GLY A 122 -0.52 14.62 3.35
C GLY A 122 0.16 14.56 1.97
N PRO A 123 1.38 15.09 1.81
CA PRO A 123 2.09 15.10 0.53
C PRO A 123 2.12 13.70 -0.10
N ALA A 124 1.63 13.60 -1.35
CA ALA A 124 1.52 12.34 -2.04
C ALA A 124 2.85 11.90 -2.65
N LEU A 125 3.08 10.57 -2.67
CA LEU A 125 4.02 9.95 -3.59
C LEU A 125 3.22 9.55 -4.83
N VAL A 126 3.49 10.21 -5.95
CA VAL A 126 2.61 10.19 -7.13
C VAL A 126 3.13 9.22 -8.17
N PRO A 127 2.34 8.18 -8.56
CA PRO A 127 2.72 7.27 -9.63
C PRO A 127 2.38 7.85 -11.01
N ILE A 128 3.32 7.78 -11.93
CA ILE A 128 3.21 8.23 -13.31
C ILE A 128 3.61 7.07 -14.22
N LEU A 129 2.77 6.75 -15.21
CA LEU A 129 2.93 5.55 -16.02
C LEU A 129 4.04 5.68 -17.07
N ASP A 130 4.15 6.82 -17.74
CA ASP A 130 5.10 7.03 -18.80
C ASP A 130 5.96 8.29 -18.64
N GLU A 131 7.09 8.33 -19.34
CA GLU A 131 8.09 9.38 -19.24
C GLU A 131 7.60 10.73 -19.78
N GLY A 132 6.79 10.74 -20.83
CA GLY A 132 6.21 11.96 -21.38
C GLY A 132 5.27 12.64 -20.41
N GLN A 133 4.45 11.84 -19.72
CA GLN A 133 3.58 12.33 -18.65
C GLN A 133 4.39 12.78 -17.42
N LEU A 134 5.52 12.14 -17.11
CA LEU A 134 6.40 12.55 -16.02
C LEU A 134 6.92 13.99 -16.21
N GLU A 135 7.38 14.33 -17.39
CA GLU A 135 7.86 15.69 -17.68
C GLU A 135 6.71 16.72 -17.61
N ILE A 136 5.52 16.38 -18.10
CA ILE A 136 4.32 17.23 -17.95
C ILE A 136 3.96 17.41 -16.47
N PHE A 137 4.01 16.33 -15.69
CA PHE A 137 3.72 16.38 -14.27
C PHE A 137 4.69 17.31 -13.53
N LYS A 138 6.01 17.12 -13.73
CA LYS A 138 7.04 17.96 -13.09
C LYS A 138 6.88 19.43 -13.43
N LYS A 139 6.53 19.75 -14.67
CA LYS A 139 6.29 21.14 -15.10
C LYS A 139 5.08 21.77 -14.42
N ARG A 140 4.03 20.99 -14.14
CA ARG A 140 2.76 21.50 -13.57
C ARG A 140 2.73 21.48 -12.04
N HIS A 141 3.29 20.45 -11.45
CA HIS A 141 3.15 20.12 -10.03
C HIS A 141 4.48 20.15 -9.27
N GLY A 142 5.58 20.36 -9.98
CA GLY A 142 6.91 20.23 -9.40
C GLY A 142 7.26 18.77 -9.10
N GLY A 143 8.17 18.58 -8.17
CA GLY A 143 8.68 17.27 -7.75
C GLY A 143 10.16 17.38 -7.44
N LYS A 144 10.51 17.02 -6.21
CA LYS A 144 11.90 17.09 -5.72
C LYS A 144 12.72 15.86 -6.10
N ALA A 145 12.06 14.72 -6.25
CA ALA A 145 12.72 13.47 -6.56
C ALA A 145 11.82 12.56 -7.42
N VAL A 146 12.45 11.82 -8.33
CA VAL A 146 11.86 10.73 -9.10
C VAL A 146 12.57 9.44 -8.72
N PHE A 147 11.82 8.34 -8.55
CA PHE A 147 12.38 7.06 -8.15
C PHE A 147 11.53 5.88 -8.66
N ARG A 148 12.05 4.67 -8.53
CA ARG A 148 11.30 3.41 -8.73
C ARG A 148 11.02 2.76 -7.37
N LEU A 149 9.88 2.07 -7.23
CA LEU A 149 9.52 1.41 -5.97
C LEU A 149 10.58 0.41 -5.49
N GLY A 150 11.24 -0.30 -6.40
CA GLY A 150 12.31 -1.23 -6.06
C GLY A 150 13.57 -0.57 -5.45
N GLU A 151 13.70 0.75 -5.58
CA GLU A 151 14.80 1.53 -4.97
C GLU A 151 14.44 2.09 -3.59
N MET A 152 13.20 1.86 -3.13
CA MET A 152 12.74 2.43 -1.86
C MET A 152 13.36 1.68 -0.69
N THR A 153 14.01 2.46 0.21
CA THR A 153 14.54 2.00 1.49
C THR A 153 14.00 2.91 2.60
N ASP A 154 14.24 2.55 3.86
CA ASP A 154 13.85 3.38 5.00
C ASP A 154 14.56 4.74 4.99
N GLU A 155 15.83 4.78 4.61
CA GLU A 155 16.60 6.01 4.49
C GLU A 155 16.02 6.90 3.40
N LYS A 156 15.72 6.33 2.22
CA LYS A 156 15.10 7.07 1.10
C LYS A 156 13.71 7.57 1.47
N TRP A 157 12.91 6.73 2.13
CA TRP A 157 11.61 7.15 2.65
C TRP A 157 11.72 8.35 3.60
N GLN A 158 12.64 8.28 4.56
CA GLN A 158 12.87 9.37 5.52
C GLN A 158 13.35 10.65 4.83
N GLN A 159 14.27 10.54 3.85
CA GLN A 159 14.73 11.69 3.06
C GLN A 159 13.57 12.35 2.29
N LEU A 160 12.68 11.57 1.68
CA LEU A 160 11.59 12.06 0.85
C LEU A 160 10.41 12.61 1.66
N THR A 161 10.14 12.07 2.84
CA THR A 161 8.94 12.36 3.62
C THR A 161 9.20 13.07 4.95
N GLY A 162 10.41 13.04 5.45
CA GLY A 162 10.78 13.50 6.79
C GLY A 162 10.27 12.63 7.94
N LYS A 163 9.74 11.43 7.63
CA LYS A 163 9.09 10.53 8.59
C LYS A 163 9.71 9.14 8.54
N LYS A 164 9.59 8.37 9.63
CA LYS A 164 9.89 6.94 9.62
C LYS A 164 8.81 6.17 8.84
N ALA A 165 9.19 5.10 8.14
CA ALA A 165 8.25 4.24 7.42
C ALA A 165 7.43 3.37 8.40
N ALA A 166 8.05 2.89 9.46
CA ALA A 166 7.44 2.14 10.55
C ALA A 166 7.50 2.93 11.88
N PRO A 167 6.68 2.54 12.88
CA PRO A 167 6.69 3.12 14.23
C PRO A 167 8.04 3.03 14.92
#